data_0a442a0645811c73559083a777bcd4e5
#
_entry.id   0a442a0645811c73559083a777bcd4e5
#
_cell.length_a   1.000
_cell.length_b   1.000
_cell.length_c   1.000
_cell.angle_alpha   90.00
_cell.angle_beta   90.00
_cell.angle_gamma   90.00
#
_symmetry.space_group_name_H-M   'P 1'
#
loop_
_entity.id
_entity.type
_entity.pdbx_description
1 polymer ?
#
loop_
_entity_poly.entity_id
_entity_poly.type
_entity_poly.pdbx_seq_one_letter_code
_entity_poly.pdbx_strand_id
1 'polypeptide(L)'
;ARPILIGRPAVIDMRIEKLGLNLQSGRDFDVVNIESDSRYRELWQEYYRLMSRDGVTPDSAREALRADSTLIGCMLLRRGDADALICGTTGSYDQHFRHVENLIGQKRGASLFASMNILLLPKRVIAIADTYVNEMPNAEETAEIALMAAEEMRRFGIEPKVALLSHSNFGSARSTSSQKMRAAREILQARAPELRRAGEVHGGSAL
;
A
#
# COMPACT_ATOMS: atom_id res chain seq x y z
N ALA A 1 10.87 -4.65 -15.31
CA ALA A 1 11.01 -3.49 -14.43
C ALA A 1 12.48 -3.29 -14.09
N ARG A 2 12.92 -2.05 -13.99
CA ARG A 2 14.28 -1.68 -13.57
C ARG A 2 14.21 -1.11 -12.14
N PRO A 3 14.83 -1.74 -11.14
CA PRO A 3 14.81 -1.25 -9.76
C PRO A 3 15.60 0.06 -9.62
N ILE A 4 15.14 0.93 -8.72
CA ILE A 4 15.87 2.08 -8.20
C ILE A 4 16.11 1.83 -6.71
N LEU A 5 17.36 1.66 -6.32
CA LEU A 5 17.74 1.44 -4.93
C LEU A 5 18.09 2.79 -4.26
N ILE A 6 17.42 3.09 -3.16
CA ILE A 6 17.66 4.31 -2.39
C ILE A 6 18.64 4.00 -1.26
N GLY A 7 19.82 4.61 -1.29
CA GLY A 7 20.83 4.39 -0.26
C GLY A 7 22.24 4.74 -0.71
N ARG A 8 23.21 4.53 0.21
CA ARG A 8 24.64 4.74 -0.08
C ARG A 8 25.19 3.60 -0.94
N PRO A 9 25.85 3.88 -2.08
CA PRO A 9 26.37 2.85 -2.99
C PRO A 9 27.21 1.79 -2.29
N ALA A 10 28.17 2.20 -1.46
CA ALA A 10 29.03 1.25 -0.75
C ALA A 10 28.26 0.28 0.16
N VAL A 11 27.14 0.69 0.74
CA VAL A 11 26.29 -0.18 1.56
C VAL A 11 25.51 -1.16 0.67
N ILE A 12 25.04 -0.70 -0.48
CA ILE A 12 24.35 -1.53 -1.46
C ILE A 12 25.31 -2.60 -1.98
N ASP A 13 26.50 -2.22 -2.41
CA ASP A 13 27.52 -3.15 -2.94
C ASP A 13 27.91 -4.20 -1.89
N MET A 14 28.15 -3.79 -0.66
CA MET A 14 28.44 -4.72 0.45
C MET A 14 27.29 -5.72 0.67
N ARG A 15 26.03 -5.29 0.53
CA ARG A 15 24.87 -6.19 0.68
C ARG A 15 24.75 -7.17 -0.48
N ILE A 16 24.98 -6.72 -1.70
CA ILE A 16 25.00 -7.56 -2.91
C ILE A 16 26.06 -8.65 -2.76
N GLU A 17 27.28 -8.28 -2.36
CA GLU A 17 28.36 -9.21 -2.11
C GLU A 17 28.04 -10.22 -1.01
N LYS A 18 27.55 -9.74 0.15
CA LYS A 18 27.17 -10.59 1.29
C LYS A 18 26.08 -11.61 0.92
N LEU A 19 25.17 -11.26 0.02
CA LEU A 19 24.08 -12.13 -0.43
C LEU A 19 24.48 -13.00 -1.64
N GLY A 20 25.71 -12.87 -2.14
CA GLY A 20 26.20 -13.63 -3.30
C GLY A 20 25.43 -13.32 -4.59
N LEU A 21 24.91 -12.09 -4.73
CA LEU A 21 24.11 -11.71 -5.90
C LEU A 21 25.01 -11.19 -7.01
N ASN A 22 24.75 -11.60 -8.26
CA ASN A 22 25.45 -11.10 -9.43
C ASN A 22 24.70 -9.90 -10.05
N LEU A 23 24.64 -8.80 -9.30
CA LEU A 23 23.95 -7.56 -9.70
C LEU A 23 24.95 -6.40 -9.76
N GLN A 24 24.78 -5.50 -10.73
CA GLN A 24 25.65 -4.34 -10.93
C GLN A 24 24.83 -3.07 -11.12
N SER A 25 25.22 -2.00 -10.41
CA SER A 25 24.66 -0.67 -10.59
C SER A 25 24.88 -0.18 -12.02
N GLY A 26 23.88 0.52 -12.57
CA GLY A 26 23.90 1.00 -13.95
C GLY A 26 23.49 -0.06 -15.01
N ARG A 27 23.71 -1.35 -14.72
CA ARG A 27 23.28 -2.45 -15.59
C ARG A 27 21.93 -3.04 -15.14
N ASP A 28 21.83 -3.47 -13.88
CA ASP A 28 20.68 -4.22 -13.39
C ASP A 28 19.71 -3.34 -12.56
N PHE A 29 20.25 -2.27 -11.97
CA PHE A 29 19.49 -1.29 -11.18
C PHE A 29 20.16 0.08 -11.20
N ASP A 30 19.39 1.11 -10.84
CA ASP A 30 19.90 2.46 -10.59
C ASP A 30 19.99 2.73 -9.10
N VAL A 31 20.85 3.70 -8.71
CA VAL A 31 21.02 4.09 -7.30
C VAL A 31 20.68 5.57 -7.14
N VAL A 32 19.87 5.87 -6.13
CA VAL A 32 19.65 7.22 -5.62
C VAL A 32 20.40 7.37 -4.31
N ASN A 33 21.54 8.04 -4.34
CA ASN A 33 22.28 8.43 -3.16
C ASN A 33 21.97 9.88 -2.82
N ILE A 34 21.18 10.11 -1.80
CA ILE A 34 20.71 11.46 -1.43
C ILE A 34 21.85 12.44 -1.08
N GLU A 35 23.03 11.93 -0.72
CA GLU A 35 24.19 12.76 -0.40
C GLU A 35 24.83 13.40 -1.65
N SER A 36 24.63 12.78 -2.83
CA SER A 36 25.25 13.21 -4.10
C SER A 36 24.27 13.30 -5.28
N ASP A 37 23.00 12.96 -5.08
CA ASP A 37 21.99 13.01 -6.15
C ASP A 37 21.70 14.46 -6.55
N SER A 38 21.80 14.73 -7.85
CA SER A 38 21.55 16.08 -8.38
C SER A 38 20.13 16.59 -8.13
N ARG A 39 19.16 15.68 -7.97
CA ARG A 39 17.75 15.98 -7.69
C ARG A 39 17.48 16.37 -6.24
N TYR A 40 18.42 16.17 -5.31
CA TYR A 40 18.22 16.42 -3.88
C TYR A 40 17.63 17.79 -3.59
N ARG A 41 18.17 18.83 -4.26
CA ARG A 41 17.70 20.21 -4.08
C ARG A 41 16.23 20.37 -4.49
N GLU A 42 15.86 19.81 -5.62
CA GLU A 42 14.48 19.86 -6.12
C GLU A 42 13.52 19.06 -5.22
N LEU A 43 13.95 17.88 -4.79
CA LEU A 43 13.14 16.99 -3.93
C LEU A 43 12.79 17.66 -2.59
N TRP A 44 13.78 18.25 -1.88
CA TRP A 44 13.45 18.88 -0.61
C TRP A 44 12.67 20.18 -0.78
N GLN A 45 12.89 20.94 -1.85
CA GLN A 45 12.10 22.15 -2.14
C GLN A 45 10.65 21.80 -2.47
N GLU A 46 10.42 20.72 -3.22
CA GLU A 46 9.08 20.25 -3.52
C GLU A 46 8.40 19.70 -2.26
N TYR A 47 9.09 18.89 -1.48
CA TYR A 47 8.58 18.41 -0.20
C TYR A 47 8.21 19.56 0.75
N TYR A 48 9.08 20.55 0.87
CA TYR A 48 8.77 21.76 1.65
C TYR A 48 7.50 22.47 1.13
N ARG A 49 7.36 22.66 -0.18
CA ARG A 49 6.15 23.30 -0.75
C ARG A 49 4.87 22.53 -0.43
N LEU A 50 4.93 21.21 -0.42
CA LEU A 50 3.79 20.36 -0.10
C LEU A 50 3.41 20.43 1.38
N MET A 51 4.41 20.42 2.27
CA MET A 51 4.23 20.22 3.70
C MET A 51 4.42 21.48 4.55
N SER A 52 4.66 22.62 3.92
CA SER A 52 4.90 23.89 4.65
C SER A 52 3.71 24.33 5.52
N ARG A 53 2.49 24.02 5.08
CA ARG A 53 1.27 24.31 5.87
C ARG A 53 1.11 23.39 7.07
N ASP A 54 1.78 22.24 7.06
CA ASP A 54 1.81 21.26 8.15
C ASP A 54 3.02 21.46 9.07
N GLY A 55 3.66 22.64 8.97
CA GLY A 55 4.74 23.06 9.87
C GLY A 55 6.15 22.65 9.45
N VAL A 56 6.32 22.04 8.27
CA VAL A 56 7.66 21.70 7.75
C VAL A 56 8.38 22.98 7.35
N THR A 57 9.63 23.16 7.86
CA THR A 57 10.53 24.25 7.50
C THR A 57 11.51 23.80 6.41
N PRO A 58 12.20 24.72 5.73
CA PRO A 58 13.24 24.34 4.75
C PRO A 58 14.34 23.47 5.34
N ASP A 59 14.72 23.69 6.59
CA ASP A 59 15.77 22.92 7.25
C ASP A 59 15.27 21.52 7.63
N SER A 60 14.08 21.43 8.24
CA SER A 60 13.48 20.12 8.55
C SER A 60 13.17 19.30 7.29
N ALA A 61 12.83 19.93 6.16
CA ALA A 61 12.66 19.24 4.89
C ALA A 61 13.96 18.61 4.38
N ARG A 62 15.09 19.32 4.51
CA ARG A 62 16.41 18.80 4.14
C ARG A 62 16.83 17.64 5.02
N GLU A 63 16.61 17.75 6.34
CA GLU A 63 16.91 16.67 7.29
C GLU A 63 16.04 15.44 7.03
N ALA A 64 14.74 15.62 6.87
CA ALA A 64 13.80 14.52 6.60
C ALA A 64 14.20 13.70 5.37
N LEU A 65 14.55 14.35 4.25
CA LEU A 65 15.00 13.64 3.05
C LEU A 65 16.34 12.93 3.21
N ARG A 66 17.22 13.37 4.12
CA ARG A 66 18.46 12.67 4.41
C ARG A 66 18.26 11.46 5.31
N ALA A 67 17.27 11.52 6.19
CA ALA A 67 17.03 10.52 7.20
C ALA A 67 16.10 9.39 6.75
N ASP A 68 15.19 9.66 5.80
CA ASP A 68 14.09 8.75 5.48
C ASP A 68 14.04 8.35 3.99
N SER A 69 14.43 7.12 3.72
CA SER A 69 14.40 6.54 2.35
C SER A 69 12.98 6.35 1.82
N THR A 70 11.99 6.13 2.69
CA THR A 70 10.58 6.02 2.26
C THR A 70 10.06 7.36 1.76
N LEU A 71 10.41 8.44 2.45
CA LEU A 71 10.10 9.79 1.99
C LEU A 71 10.68 10.06 0.61
N ILE A 72 11.95 9.71 0.39
CA ILE A 72 12.59 9.84 -0.95
C ILE A 72 11.80 9.03 -1.98
N GLY A 73 11.48 7.78 -1.67
CA GLY A 73 10.72 6.90 -2.55
C GLY A 73 9.34 7.45 -2.91
N CYS A 74 8.62 7.99 -1.93
CA CYS A 74 7.34 8.66 -2.16
C CYS A 74 7.48 9.89 -3.07
N MET A 75 8.53 10.68 -2.90
CA MET A 75 8.79 11.84 -3.76
C MET A 75 9.12 11.42 -5.21
N LEU A 76 9.91 10.37 -5.41
CA LEU A 76 10.21 9.83 -6.73
C LEU A 76 8.94 9.29 -7.41
N LEU A 77 8.11 8.55 -6.67
CA LEU A 77 6.83 8.03 -7.15
C LEU A 77 5.89 9.17 -7.56
N ARG A 78 5.76 10.20 -6.71
CA ARG A 78 4.93 11.38 -6.98
C ARG A 78 5.35 12.13 -8.24
N ARG A 79 6.65 12.23 -8.49
CA ARG A 79 7.20 12.88 -9.70
C ARG A 79 7.06 12.04 -10.98
N GLY A 80 6.71 10.78 -10.87
CA GLY A 80 6.69 9.83 -11.98
C GLY A 80 8.09 9.31 -12.36
N ASP A 81 9.08 9.48 -11.49
CA ASP A 81 10.42 8.92 -11.65
C ASP A 81 10.42 7.39 -11.37
N ALA A 82 9.35 6.89 -10.75
CA ALA A 82 9.11 5.47 -10.47
C ALA A 82 7.63 5.13 -10.60
N ASP A 83 7.31 3.87 -10.92
CA ASP A 83 5.93 3.37 -11.09
C ASP A 83 5.37 2.72 -9.81
N ALA A 84 6.25 2.26 -8.91
CA ALA A 84 5.89 1.62 -7.65
C ALA A 84 6.97 1.83 -6.60
N LEU A 85 6.61 1.70 -5.32
CA LEU A 85 7.50 1.81 -4.19
C LEU A 85 7.41 0.55 -3.33
N ILE A 86 8.57 0.00 -2.94
CA ILE A 86 8.71 -1.04 -1.92
C ILE A 86 9.47 -0.44 -0.74
N CYS A 87 8.87 -0.46 0.43
CA CYS A 87 9.46 0.06 1.67
C CYS A 87 9.01 -0.78 2.86
N GLY A 88 9.53 -0.50 4.08
CA GLY A 88 8.99 -1.07 5.32
C GLY A 88 9.85 -2.13 5.99
N THR A 89 11.10 -2.34 5.60
CA THR A 89 12.00 -3.29 6.29
C THR A 89 12.52 -2.77 7.64
N THR A 90 12.47 -1.46 7.84
CA THR A 90 12.88 -0.77 9.09
C THR A 90 11.88 0.34 9.39
N GLY A 91 11.66 0.65 10.65
CA GLY A 91 10.65 1.61 11.09
C GLY A 91 9.29 0.97 11.36
N SER A 92 8.31 1.77 11.76
CA SER A 92 6.94 1.32 11.98
C SER A 92 6.09 1.47 10.70
N TYR A 93 5.07 0.62 10.58
CA TYR A 93 4.08 0.74 9.50
C TYR A 93 3.50 2.16 9.41
N ASP A 94 3.13 2.75 10.55
CA ASP A 94 2.53 4.08 10.64
C ASP A 94 3.46 5.18 10.07
N GLN A 95 4.77 5.10 10.34
CA GLN A 95 5.72 6.06 9.77
C GLN A 95 5.74 6.01 8.24
N HIS A 96 5.81 4.82 7.65
CA HIS A 96 5.78 4.65 6.20
C HIS A 96 4.44 5.09 5.61
N PHE A 97 3.35 4.73 6.26
CA PHE A 97 1.99 5.03 5.78
C PHE A 97 1.71 6.54 5.76
N ARG A 98 2.18 7.30 6.76
CA ARG A 98 2.08 8.77 6.77
C ARG A 98 2.70 9.44 5.54
N HIS A 99 3.80 8.91 5.03
CA HIS A 99 4.37 9.45 3.79
C HIS A 99 3.47 9.17 2.58
N VAL A 100 2.83 8.00 2.55
CA VAL A 100 1.84 7.68 1.50
C VAL A 100 0.64 8.62 1.60
N GLU A 101 0.07 8.81 2.78
CA GLU A 101 -1.07 9.70 3.00
C GLU A 101 -0.74 11.14 2.57
N ASN A 102 0.38 11.68 3.04
CA ASN A 102 0.70 13.09 2.87
C ASN A 102 1.21 13.43 1.46
N LEU A 103 1.89 12.51 0.79
CA LEU A 103 2.58 12.79 -0.47
C LEU A 103 1.92 12.15 -1.69
N ILE A 104 1.39 10.96 -1.56
CA ILE A 104 0.72 10.25 -2.66
C ILE A 104 -0.76 10.58 -2.64
N GLY A 105 -1.38 10.50 -1.46
CA GLY A 105 -2.81 10.75 -1.28
C GLY A 105 -3.69 9.60 -1.75
N GLN A 106 -4.99 9.81 -1.66
CA GLN A 106 -5.99 8.85 -2.08
C GLN A 106 -6.13 8.83 -3.61
N LYS A 107 -6.41 7.65 -4.15
CA LYS A 107 -6.86 7.50 -5.54
C LYS A 107 -8.10 8.36 -5.78
N ARG A 108 -8.18 9.00 -6.94
CA ARG A 108 -9.36 9.80 -7.32
C ARG A 108 -10.63 8.95 -7.25
N GLY A 109 -11.60 9.41 -6.47
CA GLY A 109 -12.87 8.72 -6.24
C GLY A 109 -12.86 7.72 -5.08
N ALA A 110 -11.72 7.48 -4.42
CA ALA A 110 -11.66 6.75 -3.17
C ALA A 110 -12.00 7.68 -1.99
N SER A 111 -12.76 7.17 -1.02
CA SER A 111 -13.10 7.90 0.21
C SER A 111 -12.19 7.55 1.39
N LEU A 112 -11.41 6.47 1.26
CA LEU A 112 -10.53 5.98 2.31
C LEU A 112 -9.27 5.35 1.72
N PHE A 113 -8.26 5.13 2.58
CA PHE A 113 -7.15 4.23 2.31
C PHE A 113 -7.50 2.82 2.80
N ALA A 114 -6.97 1.80 2.14
CA ALA A 114 -7.09 0.43 2.59
C ALA A 114 -5.80 -0.34 2.35
N SER A 115 -5.58 -1.39 3.13
CA SER A 115 -4.46 -2.30 2.96
C SER A 115 -4.92 -3.68 2.51
N MET A 116 -4.03 -4.42 1.87
CA MET A 116 -4.29 -5.77 1.43
C MET A 116 -3.04 -6.64 1.59
N ASN A 117 -3.16 -7.75 2.30
CA ASN A 117 -2.13 -8.77 2.36
C ASN A 117 -2.43 -9.86 1.32
N ILE A 118 -1.42 -10.23 0.54
CA ILE A 118 -1.52 -11.33 -0.42
C ILE A 118 -0.76 -12.53 0.14
N LEU A 119 -1.46 -13.62 0.36
CA LEU A 119 -0.92 -14.90 0.81
C LEU A 119 -0.72 -15.81 -0.41
N LEU A 120 0.54 -16.14 -0.70
CA LEU A 120 0.93 -17.06 -1.74
C LEU A 120 1.00 -18.48 -1.17
N LEU A 121 -0.06 -19.26 -1.34
CA LEU A 121 -0.13 -20.64 -0.91
C LEU A 121 0.21 -21.58 -2.08
N PRO A 122 0.64 -22.84 -1.85
CA PRO A 122 1.09 -23.73 -2.91
C PRO A 122 0.09 -23.97 -4.06
N LYS A 123 -1.22 -23.84 -3.79
CA LYS A 123 -2.28 -24.12 -4.77
C LYS A 123 -3.22 -22.94 -5.03
N ARG A 124 -3.05 -21.83 -4.32
CA ARG A 124 -3.98 -20.69 -4.42
C ARG A 124 -3.35 -19.40 -3.89
N VAL A 125 -3.88 -18.28 -4.35
CA VAL A 125 -3.59 -16.96 -3.82
C VAL A 125 -4.80 -16.48 -3.04
N ILE A 126 -4.58 -15.93 -1.85
CA ILE A 126 -5.63 -15.35 -1.02
C ILE A 126 -5.24 -13.92 -0.70
N ALA A 127 -6.16 -12.98 -0.90
CA ALA A 127 -6.04 -11.60 -0.45
C ALA A 127 -6.89 -11.39 0.80
N ILE A 128 -6.32 -10.73 1.80
CA ILE A 128 -7.03 -10.32 3.03
C ILE A 128 -7.01 -8.79 3.07
N ALA A 129 -8.16 -8.17 3.10
CA ALA A 129 -8.37 -6.72 3.19
C ALA A 129 -9.49 -6.41 4.20
N ASP A 130 -9.47 -5.37 4.98
CA ASP A 130 -8.38 -4.48 5.31
C ASP A 130 -7.62 -5.04 6.51
N THR A 131 -6.28 -4.98 6.50
CA THR A 131 -5.48 -5.60 7.55
C THR A 131 -4.89 -4.61 8.56
N TYR A 132 -4.76 -3.32 8.21
CA TYR A 132 -3.98 -2.39 9.04
C TYR A 132 -4.51 -0.96 9.11
N VAL A 133 -5.35 -0.52 8.18
CA VAL A 133 -5.65 0.91 8.01
C VAL A 133 -6.91 1.33 8.74
N ASN A 134 -8.01 0.56 8.58
CA ASN A 134 -9.29 0.92 9.13
C ASN A 134 -9.67 -0.01 10.29
N GLU A 135 -9.70 0.52 11.51
CA GLU A 135 -10.00 -0.28 12.70
C GLU A 135 -11.46 -0.77 12.71
N MET A 136 -12.41 0.13 12.41
CA MET A 136 -13.83 -0.16 12.47
C MET A 136 -14.59 0.41 11.25
N PRO A 137 -14.30 -0.04 10.03
CA PRO A 137 -14.99 0.47 8.85
C PRO A 137 -16.49 0.16 8.91
N ASN A 138 -17.32 1.10 8.49
CA ASN A 138 -18.77 0.90 8.35
C ASN A 138 -19.12 0.03 7.13
N ALA A 139 -20.40 -0.13 6.79
CA ALA A 139 -20.82 -1.02 5.70
C ALA A 139 -20.40 -0.47 4.32
N GLU A 140 -20.51 0.84 4.09
CA GLU A 140 -20.09 1.52 2.88
C GLU A 140 -18.58 1.42 2.70
N GLU A 141 -17.81 1.72 3.73
CA GLU A 141 -16.36 1.62 3.75
C GLU A 141 -15.89 0.16 3.52
N THR A 142 -16.55 -0.81 4.17
CA THR A 142 -16.25 -2.24 3.95
C THR A 142 -16.51 -2.66 2.50
N ALA A 143 -17.58 -2.17 1.89
CA ALA A 143 -17.87 -2.43 0.49
C ALA A 143 -16.83 -1.77 -0.44
N GLU A 144 -16.41 -0.54 -0.14
CA GLU A 144 -15.37 0.16 -0.90
C GLU A 144 -14.02 -0.55 -0.80
N ILE A 145 -13.61 -0.97 0.39
CA ILE A 145 -12.41 -1.79 0.61
C ILE A 145 -12.44 -3.05 -0.26
N ALA A 146 -13.58 -3.74 -0.27
CA ALA A 146 -13.74 -4.96 -1.06
C ALA A 146 -13.66 -4.70 -2.58
N LEU A 147 -14.20 -3.57 -3.06
CA LEU A 147 -14.10 -3.17 -4.48
C LEU A 147 -12.66 -2.83 -4.86
N MET A 148 -11.95 -2.07 -4.03
CA MET A 148 -10.54 -1.74 -4.26
C MET A 148 -9.67 -3.00 -4.27
N ALA A 149 -9.87 -3.91 -3.31
CA ALA A 149 -9.15 -5.20 -3.28
C ALA A 149 -9.44 -6.04 -4.53
N ALA A 150 -10.69 -6.09 -4.98
CA ALA A 150 -11.06 -6.80 -6.21
C ALA A 150 -10.40 -6.19 -7.45
N GLU A 151 -10.32 -4.86 -7.54
CA GLU A 151 -9.61 -4.18 -8.63
C GLU A 151 -8.13 -4.54 -8.65
N GLU A 152 -7.46 -4.54 -7.49
CA GLU A 152 -6.05 -4.91 -7.42
C GLU A 152 -5.81 -6.39 -7.77
N MET A 153 -6.68 -7.30 -7.35
CA MET A 153 -6.57 -8.71 -7.76
C MET A 153 -6.66 -8.87 -9.28
N ARG A 154 -7.55 -8.12 -9.96
CA ARG A 154 -7.61 -8.11 -11.44
C ARG A 154 -6.33 -7.58 -12.08
N ARG A 155 -5.66 -6.59 -11.48
CA ARG A 155 -4.35 -6.09 -11.95
C ARG A 155 -3.28 -7.17 -11.90
N PHE A 156 -3.36 -8.10 -10.93
CA PHE A 156 -2.52 -9.29 -10.87
C PHE A 156 -2.97 -10.41 -11.80
N GLY A 157 -3.99 -10.21 -12.64
CA GLY A 157 -4.52 -11.22 -13.55
C GLY A 157 -5.38 -12.29 -12.85
N ILE A 158 -5.83 -12.04 -11.63
CA ILE A 158 -6.62 -12.98 -10.83
C ILE A 158 -8.08 -12.52 -10.80
N GLU A 159 -9.00 -13.38 -11.24
CA GLU A 159 -10.43 -13.10 -11.16
C GLU A 159 -10.90 -13.16 -9.69
N PRO A 160 -11.36 -12.04 -9.12
CA PRO A 160 -11.65 -11.96 -7.70
C PRO A 160 -12.96 -12.67 -7.32
N LYS A 161 -12.93 -13.32 -6.18
CA LYS A 161 -14.10 -13.82 -5.46
C LYS A 161 -14.03 -13.27 -4.05
N VAL A 162 -15.04 -12.51 -3.65
CA VAL A 162 -15.04 -11.79 -2.37
C VAL A 162 -15.85 -12.54 -1.33
N ALA A 163 -15.29 -12.73 -0.14
CA ALA A 163 -16.00 -13.20 1.03
C ALA A 163 -15.99 -12.13 2.12
N LEU A 164 -17.17 -11.72 2.57
CA LEU A 164 -17.31 -10.79 3.69
C LEU A 164 -17.35 -11.59 4.98
N LEU A 165 -16.28 -11.46 5.77
CA LEU A 165 -16.05 -12.31 6.93
C LEU A 165 -16.72 -11.77 8.19
N SER A 166 -17.39 -12.65 8.91
CA SER A 166 -17.83 -12.43 10.28
C SER A 166 -17.64 -13.71 11.11
N HIS A 167 -18.03 -13.68 12.37
CA HIS A 167 -18.05 -14.87 13.23
C HIS A 167 -19.37 -15.66 13.12
N SER A 168 -20.21 -15.38 12.12
CA SER A 168 -21.44 -16.11 11.84
C SER A 168 -21.53 -16.47 10.34
N ASN A 169 -22.49 -17.30 10.00
CA ASN A 169 -22.76 -17.71 8.63
C ASN A 169 -24.19 -17.37 8.23
N PHE A 170 -24.35 -16.63 7.12
CA PHE A 170 -25.62 -16.41 6.41
C PHE A 170 -26.81 -16.05 7.31
N GLY A 171 -26.63 -15.12 8.25
CA GLY A 171 -27.69 -14.64 9.13
C GLY A 171 -27.91 -15.48 10.40
N SER A 172 -27.01 -16.41 10.72
CA SER A 172 -27.10 -17.21 11.95
C SER A 172 -26.92 -16.40 13.23
N ALA A 173 -26.36 -15.19 13.17
CA ALA A 173 -26.25 -14.25 14.27
C ALA A 173 -26.82 -12.87 13.94
N ARG A 174 -27.26 -12.14 14.98
CA ARG A 174 -27.78 -10.77 14.87
C ARG A 174 -26.82 -9.74 15.48
N SER A 175 -25.52 -10.04 15.51
CA SER A 175 -24.52 -9.09 16.01
C SER A 175 -24.36 -7.91 15.07
N THR A 176 -23.87 -6.80 15.59
CA THR A 176 -23.58 -5.57 14.79
C THR A 176 -22.63 -5.86 13.64
N SER A 177 -21.59 -6.68 13.86
CA SER A 177 -20.63 -7.04 12.81
C SER A 177 -21.28 -7.88 11.70
N SER A 178 -22.14 -8.85 12.02
CA SER A 178 -22.88 -9.64 11.02
C SER A 178 -23.83 -8.77 10.20
N GLN A 179 -24.57 -7.86 10.86
CA GLN A 179 -25.46 -6.93 10.18
C GLN A 179 -24.70 -6.00 9.24
N LYS A 180 -23.54 -5.47 9.68
CA LYS A 180 -22.65 -4.65 8.87
C LYS A 180 -22.19 -5.40 7.61
N MET A 181 -21.74 -6.65 7.73
CA MET A 181 -21.28 -7.43 6.59
C MET A 181 -22.43 -7.76 5.61
N ARG A 182 -23.64 -7.97 6.08
CA ARG A 182 -24.82 -8.12 5.20
C ARG A 182 -25.13 -6.84 4.44
N ALA A 183 -25.13 -5.69 5.13
CA ALA A 183 -25.32 -4.40 4.49
C ALA A 183 -24.21 -4.12 3.45
N ALA A 184 -22.96 -4.38 3.78
CA ALA A 184 -21.84 -4.25 2.84
C ALA A 184 -22.02 -5.15 1.60
N ARG A 185 -22.55 -6.38 1.77
CA ARG A 185 -22.84 -7.28 0.65
C ARG A 185 -23.91 -6.71 -0.28
N GLU A 186 -24.96 -6.09 0.28
CA GLU A 186 -26.03 -5.46 -0.51
C GLU A 186 -25.49 -4.27 -1.32
N ILE A 187 -24.62 -3.46 -0.72
CA ILE A 187 -23.93 -2.36 -1.40
C ILE A 187 -23.05 -2.89 -2.53
N LEU A 188 -22.28 -3.94 -2.29
CA LEU A 188 -21.48 -4.61 -3.33
C LEU A 188 -22.36 -5.16 -4.46
N GLN A 189 -23.54 -5.72 -4.13
CA GLN A 189 -24.50 -6.19 -5.13
C GLN A 189 -24.94 -5.07 -6.05
N ALA A 190 -25.20 -3.90 -5.50
CA ALA A 190 -25.65 -2.74 -6.26
C ALA A 190 -24.54 -2.09 -7.09
N ARG A 191 -23.31 -1.99 -6.52
CA ARG A 191 -22.17 -1.30 -7.16
C ARG A 191 -21.42 -2.16 -8.19
N ALA A 192 -21.37 -3.48 -7.97
CA ALA A 192 -20.63 -4.42 -8.82
C ALA A 192 -21.40 -5.76 -8.93
N PRO A 193 -22.50 -5.78 -9.67
CA PRO A 193 -23.35 -6.98 -9.78
C PRO A 193 -22.61 -8.19 -10.36
N GLU A 194 -21.60 -7.99 -11.20
CA GLU A 194 -20.78 -9.02 -11.82
C GLU A 194 -19.76 -9.64 -10.85
N LEU A 195 -19.40 -8.95 -9.73
CA LEU A 195 -18.43 -9.44 -8.78
C LEU A 195 -18.98 -10.62 -8.00
N ARG A 196 -18.32 -11.77 -8.13
CA ARG A 196 -18.66 -12.98 -7.35
C ARG A 196 -18.40 -12.73 -5.87
N ARG A 197 -19.43 -12.87 -5.05
CA ARG A 197 -19.38 -12.58 -3.61
C ARG A 197 -20.16 -13.57 -2.78
N ALA A 198 -19.68 -13.83 -1.57
CA ALA A 198 -20.37 -14.59 -0.55
C ALA A 198 -20.36 -13.79 0.76
N GLY A 199 -21.25 -14.08 1.63
CA GLY A 199 -21.26 -13.50 2.99
C GLY A 199 -22.64 -13.08 3.45
N GLU A 200 -22.74 -12.75 4.72
CA GLU A 200 -21.61 -12.91 5.68
C GLU A 200 -21.27 -14.39 5.92
N VAL A 201 -19.99 -14.71 6.03
CA VAL A 201 -19.52 -16.08 6.27
C VAL A 201 -18.39 -16.11 7.30
N HIS A 202 -18.27 -17.23 8.01
CA HIS A 202 -17.10 -17.50 8.85
C HIS A 202 -15.88 -17.80 7.98
N GLY A 203 -14.67 -17.42 8.42
CA GLY A 203 -13.45 -17.58 7.64
C GLY A 203 -13.21 -19.01 7.14
N GLY A 204 -13.52 -20.02 7.97
CA GLY A 204 -13.42 -21.42 7.56
C GLY A 204 -14.40 -21.85 6.46
N SER A 205 -15.50 -21.13 6.27
CA SER A 205 -16.50 -21.40 5.21
C SER A 205 -16.20 -20.61 3.92
N ALA A 206 -15.25 -19.68 3.97
CA ALA A 206 -14.86 -18.85 2.84
C ALA A 206 -13.73 -19.48 1.99
N LEU A 207 -13.04 -20.45 2.54
CA LEU A 207 -11.88 -21.14 1.94
C LEU A 207 -12.26 -22.48 1.32
#